data_2510909c215fdfd8c0259166abe75dbd
#
_entry.id   2510909c215fdfd8c0259166abe75dbd
#
_cell.length_a   1.000
_cell.length_b   1.000
_cell.length_c   1.000
_cell.angle_alpha   90.00
_cell.angle_beta   90.00
_cell.angle_gamma   90.00
#
_symmetry.space_group_name_H-M   'P 1'
#
loop_
_entity.id
_entity.type
_entity.pdbx_description
1 polymer ?
#
loop_
_entity_poly.entity_id
_entity_poly.type
_entity_poly.pdbx_seq_one_letter_code
_entity_poly.pdbx_strand_id
1 'polypeptide(L)'
;KVHDQLTGDFDGDGKTDLVFWAQGDQTLYFTRIPADPVLTENWKLIPVYKYYNDSQMEQHGTYPAWKRTNEHEGLAVADIDGDGLQDIVGGGLWFKYLGADKFSYNVVDGAYTFSRSTAGQLVIGGRPEIVLVVGDGLAPMYMYEYQKNTWARKEIVPKVSNGHSLAIVDFDGDGNMDIWYAEMTLGGYAEAVNRILLGDGAGNFPRDIVISKGIDLHDSEIVDLDGDGDLDILGKPYDG
;
A
#
# COMPACT_ATOMS: atom_id res chain seq x y z
N LYS A 1 -16.27 10.20 2.62
CA LYS A 1 -14.86 10.40 2.97
C LYS A 1 -14.03 9.64 1.93
N VAL A 2 -13.15 10.32 1.23
CA VAL A 2 -12.15 9.70 0.35
C VAL A 2 -10.88 9.51 1.17
N HIS A 3 -10.24 8.38 1.02
CA HIS A 3 -8.99 8.03 1.66
C HIS A 3 -8.10 7.34 0.63
N ASP A 4 -6.83 7.57 0.69
CA ASP A 4 -5.80 7.10 -0.24
C ASP A 4 -6.23 7.10 -1.71
N GLN A 5 -5.35 7.54 -2.54
CA GLN A 5 -5.57 7.63 -3.97
C GLN A 5 -4.27 7.35 -4.73
N LEU A 6 -4.41 6.79 -5.91
CA LEU A 6 -3.31 6.56 -6.85
C LEU A 6 -3.68 7.02 -8.23
N THR A 7 -2.69 7.45 -8.98
CA THR A 7 -2.80 7.69 -10.42
C THR A 7 -1.93 6.70 -11.18
N GLY A 8 -2.40 6.27 -12.34
CA GLY A 8 -1.72 5.34 -13.23
C GLY A 8 -2.53 5.08 -14.48
N ASP A 9 -1.99 4.32 -15.41
CA ASP A 9 -2.73 3.81 -16.56
C ASP A 9 -3.19 2.39 -16.24
N PHE A 10 -4.37 2.27 -15.61
CA PHE A 10 -4.88 0.99 -15.12
C PHE A 10 -5.69 0.22 -16.15
N ASP A 11 -6.13 0.86 -17.24
CA ASP A 11 -6.89 0.20 -18.31
C ASP A 11 -6.13 0.06 -19.63
N GLY A 12 -4.88 0.53 -19.67
CA GLY A 12 -3.96 0.37 -20.79
C GLY A 12 -4.29 1.27 -22.00
N ASP A 13 -5.03 2.37 -21.79
CA ASP A 13 -5.39 3.30 -22.86
C ASP A 13 -4.32 4.37 -23.14
N GLY A 14 -3.22 4.36 -22.39
CA GLY A 14 -2.11 5.30 -22.50
C GLY A 14 -2.36 6.64 -21.81
N LYS A 15 -3.40 6.77 -20.99
CA LYS A 15 -3.72 7.97 -20.24
C LYS A 15 -3.72 7.69 -18.75
N THR A 16 -3.56 8.75 -17.97
CA THR A 16 -3.61 8.67 -16.52
C THR A 16 -5.05 8.56 -16.03
N ASP A 17 -5.27 7.56 -15.21
CA ASP A 17 -6.50 7.32 -14.46
C ASP A 17 -6.31 7.67 -12.99
N LEU A 18 -7.40 7.61 -12.22
CA LEU A 18 -7.42 7.78 -10.78
C LEU A 18 -8.16 6.62 -10.12
N VAL A 19 -7.58 6.06 -9.07
CA VAL A 19 -8.25 5.12 -8.16
C VAL A 19 -8.20 5.64 -6.74
N PHE A 20 -9.25 5.38 -5.95
CA PHE A 20 -9.33 5.84 -4.57
C PHE A 20 -10.31 5.02 -3.73
N TRP A 21 -10.02 4.90 -2.43
CA TRP A 21 -10.96 4.37 -1.46
C TRP A 21 -12.01 5.42 -1.09
N ALA A 22 -13.27 5.10 -1.31
CA ALA A 22 -14.41 5.89 -0.82
C ALA A 22 -15.00 5.19 0.41
N GLN A 23 -14.48 5.51 1.59
CA GLN A 23 -14.85 4.86 2.84
C GLN A 23 -16.35 4.99 3.17
N GLY A 24 -16.97 6.14 2.84
CA GLY A 24 -18.40 6.35 3.02
C GLY A 24 -19.26 5.40 2.19
N ASP A 25 -18.81 5.05 0.99
CA ASP A 25 -19.49 4.13 0.08
C ASP A 25 -18.99 2.69 0.22
N GLN A 26 -17.95 2.48 1.03
CA GLN A 26 -17.29 1.18 1.21
C GLN A 26 -16.81 0.59 -0.11
N THR A 27 -16.24 1.44 -0.98
CA THR A 27 -15.94 1.05 -2.36
C THR A 27 -14.59 1.60 -2.80
N LEU A 28 -13.81 0.77 -3.48
CA LEU A 28 -12.70 1.20 -4.31
C LEU A 28 -13.28 1.63 -5.66
N TYR A 29 -13.04 2.87 -6.03
CA TYR A 29 -13.44 3.40 -7.32
C TYR A 29 -12.26 3.60 -8.26
N PHE A 30 -12.52 3.39 -9.52
CA PHE A 30 -11.69 3.76 -10.65
C PHE A 30 -12.41 4.84 -11.46
N THR A 31 -11.66 5.78 -12.01
CA THR A 31 -12.19 6.77 -12.94
C THR A 31 -11.11 7.23 -13.92
N ARG A 32 -11.47 7.33 -15.19
CA ARG A 32 -10.63 7.99 -16.19
C ARG A 32 -10.65 9.49 -15.94
N ILE A 33 -9.48 10.10 -15.87
CA ILE A 33 -9.38 11.55 -15.75
C ILE A 33 -9.86 12.18 -17.06
N PRO A 34 -10.92 13.01 -17.06
CA PRO A 34 -11.41 13.62 -18.27
C PRO A 34 -10.39 14.59 -18.87
N ALA A 35 -10.49 14.82 -20.19
CA ALA A 35 -9.58 15.71 -20.91
C ALA A 35 -9.58 17.16 -20.36
N ASP A 36 -10.68 17.58 -19.78
CA ASP A 36 -10.80 18.84 -19.04
C ASP A 36 -11.31 18.55 -17.62
N PRO A 37 -10.43 18.23 -16.66
CA PRO A 37 -10.83 17.84 -15.33
C PRO A 37 -11.42 19.00 -14.51
N VAL A 38 -11.13 20.26 -14.88
CA VAL A 38 -11.62 21.45 -14.17
C VAL A 38 -13.05 21.78 -14.55
N LEU A 39 -13.39 21.62 -15.84
CA LEU A 39 -14.71 21.96 -16.37
C LEU A 39 -15.66 20.77 -16.42
N THR A 40 -15.17 19.54 -16.24
CA THR A 40 -16.02 18.35 -16.25
C THR A 40 -16.59 18.10 -14.85
N GLU A 41 -17.89 18.30 -14.72
CA GLU A 41 -18.61 17.92 -13.52
C GLU A 41 -18.98 16.42 -13.55
N ASN A 42 -19.08 15.79 -12.37
CA ASN A 42 -19.57 14.43 -12.20
C ASN A 42 -18.81 13.38 -13.04
N TRP A 43 -17.55 13.16 -12.71
CA TRP A 43 -16.75 12.12 -13.33
C TRP A 43 -17.41 10.74 -13.20
N LYS A 44 -17.28 9.92 -14.25
CA LYS A 44 -17.84 8.57 -14.25
C LYS A 44 -17.06 7.67 -13.29
N LEU A 45 -17.60 7.38 -12.13
CA LEU A 45 -17.03 6.44 -11.19
C LEU A 45 -17.40 5.00 -11.52
N ILE A 46 -16.41 4.13 -11.59
CA ILE A 46 -16.55 2.71 -11.88
C ILE A 46 -16.15 1.94 -10.61
N PRO A 47 -17.05 1.15 -10.00
CA PRO A 47 -16.72 0.38 -8.82
C PRO A 47 -15.79 -0.78 -9.20
N VAL A 48 -14.61 -0.81 -8.57
CA VAL A 48 -13.63 -1.89 -8.68
C VAL A 48 -13.97 -3.00 -7.68
N TYR A 49 -14.16 -2.60 -6.41
CA TYR A 49 -14.42 -3.51 -5.31
C TYR A 49 -15.30 -2.86 -4.27
N LYS A 50 -16.29 -3.58 -3.77
CA LYS A 50 -17.13 -3.16 -2.66
C LYS A 50 -16.94 -4.08 -1.47
N TYR A 51 -16.54 -3.51 -0.35
CA TYR A 51 -16.47 -4.23 0.92
C TYR A 51 -17.69 -3.95 1.79
N TYR A 52 -17.98 -4.85 2.69
CA TYR A 52 -19.14 -4.74 3.55
C TYR A 52 -18.71 -4.64 5.01
N ASN A 53 -19.34 -3.74 5.70
CA ASN A 53 -19.20 -3.48 7.11
C ASN A 53 -20.12 -4.37 7.92
N ASP A 54 -20.01 -5.66 7.78
CA ASP A 54 -20.85 -6.60 8.49
C ASP A 54 -20.11 -7.35 9.60
N SER A 55 -20.83 -8.16 10.35
CA SER A 55 -20.28 -8.99 11.43
C SER A 55 -19.26 -10.02 10.94
N GLN A 56 -19.21 -10.31 9.65
CA GLN A 56 -18.21 -11.21 9.09
C GLN A 56 -16.84 -10.55 9.02
N MET A 57 -16.79 -9.22 8.94
CA MET A 57 -15.53 -8.46 8.99
C MET A 57 -14.91 -8.43 10.40
N GLU A 58 -15.61 -8.87 11.44
CA GLU A 58 -15.03 -9.03 12.79
C GLU A 58 -13.92 -10.08 12.85
N GLN A 59 -13.82 -10.90 11.83
CA GLN A 59 -12.81 -11.97 11.74
C GLN A 59 -11.53 -11.53 11.01
N HIS A 60 -11.47 -10.30 10.53
CA HIS A 60 -10.30 -9.76 9.87
C HIS A 60 -9.25 -9.32 10.90
N GLY A 61 -8.28 -10.12 11.09
CA GLY A 61 -7.17 -9.89 12.00
C GLY A 61 -7.18 -10.85 13.17
N THR A 62 -6.19 -11.69 13.19
CA THR A 62 -5.89 -12.59 14.30
C THR A 62 -5.14 -11.88 15.43
N TYR A 63 -4.87 -10.58 15.28
CA TYR A 63 -4.08 -9.80 16.23
C TYR A 63 -4.98 -9.10 17.24
N PRO A 64 -4.77 -9.34 18.55
CA PRO A 64 -5.64 -8.79 19.60
C PRO A 64 -5.72 -7.26 19.64
N ALA A 65 -4.69 -6.58 19.13
CA ALA A 65 -4.64 -5.12 19.08
C ALA A 65 -5.30 -4.52 17.85
N TRP A 66 -5.66 -5.34 16.87
CA TRP A 66 -6.31 -4.86 15.67
C TRP A 66 -7.78 -4.60 15.96
N LYS A 67 -8.11 -3.34 16.08
CA LYS A 67 -9.50 -2.92 16.22
C LYS A 67 -10.17 -3.03 14.85
N ARG A 68 -11.39 -3.50 14.86
CA ARG A 68 -12.27 -3.45 13.70
C ARG A 68 -12.33 -2.01 13.18
N THR A 69 -11.87 -1.82 11.96
CA THR A 69 -12.07 -0.57 11.24
C THR A 69 -12.96 -0.82 10.04
N ASN A 70 -13.76 0.15 9.68
CA ASN A 70 -14.57 0.15 8.47
C ASN A 70 -13.83 0.82 7.31
N GLU A 71 -12.53 0.99 7.45
CA GLU A 71 -11.77 1.91 6.66
C GLU A 71 -10.65 1.14 5.95
N HIS A 72 -10.84 0.86 4.67
CA HIS A 72 -9.74 0.44 3.81
C HIS A 72 -8.83 1.62 3.56
N GLU A 73 -7.55 1.39 3.73
CA GLU A 73 -6.48 2.35 3.55
C GLU A 73 -5.31 1.70 2.85
N GLY A 74 -4.45 2.53 2.28
CA GLY A 74 -3.29 2.08 1.56
C GLY A 74 -3.63 1.54 0.16
N LEU A 75 -2.94 2.09 -0.81
CA LEU A 75 -2.99 1.66 -2.20
C LEU A 75 -1.56 1.62 -2.74
N ALA A 76 -1.30 0.68 -3.62
CA ALA A 76 -0.06 0.61 -4.39
C ALA A 76 -0.34 0.18 -5.83
N VAL A 77 0.65 0.34 -6.68
CA VAL A 77 0.60 -0.04 -8.09
C VAL A 77 1.82 -0.88 -8.45
N ALA A 78 1.58 -1.99 -9.14
CA ALA A 78 2.62 -2.80 -9.79
C ALA A 78 1.97 -3.69 -10.86
N ASP A 79 2.74 -4.17 -11.83
CA ASP A 79 2.31 -5.23 -12.74
C ASP A 79 2.49 -6.58 -12.03
N ILE A 80 1.45 -6.99 -11.29
CA ILE A 80 1.52 -8.14 -10.37
C ILE A 80 1.59 -9.47 -11.13
N ASP A 81 0.93 -9.58 -12.27
CA ASP A 81 0.91 -10.85 -13.01
C ASP A 81 1.80 -10.88 -14.26
N GLY A 82 2.49 -9.77 -14.56
CA GLY A 82 3.47 -9.69 -15.63
C GLY A 82 2.85 -9.56 -17.02
N ASP A 83 1.64 -9.01 -17.12
CA ASP A 83 0.95 -8.85 -18.41
C ASP A 83 1.26 -7.50 -19.09
N GLY A 84 2.01 -6.63 -18.44
CA GLY A 84 2.43 -5.31 -18.93
C GLY A 84 1.45 -4.19 -18.58
N LEU A 85 0.36 -4.46 -17.87
CA LEU A 85 -0.57 -3.46 -17.35
C LEU A 85 -0.33 -3.24 -15.85
N GLN A 86 -0.69 -2.06 -15.38
CA GLN A 86 -0.63 -1.74 -13.96
C GLN A 86 -1.83 -2.33 -13.21
N ASP A 87 -1.56 -3.14 -12.19
CA ASP A 87 -2.57 -3.62 -11.27
C ASP A 87 -2.64 -2.72 -10.02
N ILE A 88 -3.80 -2.72 -9.37
CA ILE A 88 -4.02 -1.99 -8.12
C ILE A 88 -3.83 -2.96 -6.95
N VAL A 89 -3.06 -2.58 -5.94
CA VAL A 89 -2.88 -3.37 -4.70
C VAL A 89 -3.47 -2.58 -3.53
N GLY A 90 -4.26 -3.24 -2.69
CA GLY A 90 -4.84 -2.59 -1.51
C GLY A 90 -5.65 -3.54 -0.64
N GLY A 91 -5.58 -3.38 0.67
CA GLY A 91 -6.40 -4.12 1.61
C GLY A 91 -6.21 -5.65 1.58
N GLY A 92 -5.00 -6.14 1.40
CA GLY A 92 -4.73 -7.58 1.30
C GLY A 92 -5.21 -8.23 0.00
N LEU A 93 -5.54 -7.43 -1.00
CA LEU A 93 -6.03 -7.82 -2.33
C LEU A 93 -5.19 -7.16 -3.41
N TRP A 94 -5.29 -7.68 -4.64
CA TRP A 94 -4.90 -6.96 -5.82
C TRP A 94 -5.99 -7.08 -6.89
N PHE A 95 -6.07 -6.08 -7.77
CA PHE A 95 -7.16 -5.92 -8.72
C PHE A 95 -6.58 -5.74 -10.11
N LYS A 96 -7.08 -6.56 -11.04
CA LYS A 96 -6.70 -6.56 -12.44
C LYS A 96 -7.83 -6.04 -13.32
N TYR A 97 -7.51 -5.16 -14.24
CA TYR A 97 -8.46 -4.73 -15.27
C TYR A 97 -8.70 -5.84 -16.31
N LEU A 98 -9.96 -6.11 -16.61
CA LEU A 98 -10.39 -7.17 -17.53
C LEU A 98 -10.99 -6.62 -18.84
N GLY A 99 -10.96 -5.31 -19.02
CA GLY A 99 -11.65 -4.64 -20.12
C GLY A 99 -13.11 -4.32 -19.81
N ALA A 100 -13.69 -3.41 -20.59
CA ALA A 100 -15.10 -3.00 -20.49
C ALA A 100 -15.53 -2.57 -19.07
N ASP A 101 -14.70 -1.78 -18.40
CA ASP A 101 -14.93 -1.27 -17.05
C ASP A 101 -15.10 -2.36 -15.96
N LYS A 102 -14.45 -3.52 -16.14
CA LYS A 102 -14.52 -4.64 -15.22
C LYS A 102 -13.14 -4.93 -14.62
N PHE A 103 -13.14 -5.27 -13.34
CA PHE A 103 -11.97 -5.71 -12.62
C PHE A 103 -12.20 -7.09 -11.99
N SER A 104 -11.16 -7.91 -11.90
CA SER A 104 -11.13 -9.04 -10.98
C SER A 104 -10.46 -8.61 -9.69
N TYR A 105 -10.79 -9.26 -8.57
CA TYR A 105 -10.02 -9.15 -7.34
C TYR A 105 -9.38 -10.50 -7.02
N ASN A 106 -8.18 -10.45 -6.45
CA ASN A 106 -7.38 -11.61 -6.11
C ASN A 106 -6.88 -11.47 -4.67
N VAL A 107 -7.02 -12.52 -3.88
CA VAL A 107 -6.67 -12.49 -2.45
C VAL A 107 -5.19 -12.75 -2.28
N VAL A 108 -4.50 -11.85 -1.58
CA VAL A 108 -3.14 -12.02 -1.08
C VAL A 108 -3.19 -12.58 0.35
N ASP A 109 -3.82 -11.84 1.26
CA ASP A 109 -4.11 -12.29 2.62
C ASP A 109 -5.44 -11.71 3.12
N GLY A 110 -6.46 -12.55 3.22
CA GLY A 110 -7.78 -12.15 3.69
C GLY A 110 -7.83 -11.75 5.18
N ALA A 111 -6.76 -12.01 5.95
CA ALA A 111 -6.64 -11.56 7.33
C ALA A 111 -6.06 -10.13 7.46
N TYR A 112 -5.52 -9.57 6.37
CA TYR A 112 -4.88 -8.23 6.32
C TYR A 112 -5.67 -7.24 5.46
N THR A 113 -6.99 -7.24 5.55
CA THR A 113 -7.87 -6.43 4.69
C THR A 113 -7.84 -4.93 4.97
N PHE A 114 -7.42 -4.51 6.17
CA PHE A 114 -7.29 -3.09 6.56
C PHE A 114 -5.82 -2.71 6.75
N SER A 115 -5.02 -3.01 5.77
CA SER A 115 -3.58 -2.76 5.82
C SER A 115 -3.16 -1.71 4.81
N ARG A 116 -2.13 -0.97 5.17
CA ARG A 116 -1.30 -0.26 4.21
C ARG A 116 -0.60 -1.27 3.33
N SER A 117 -0.48 -0.95 2.08
CA SER A 117 0.05 -1.84 1.05
C SER A 117 1.11 -1.13 0.23
N THR A 118 2.16 -1.86 -0.12
CA THR A 118 3.10 -1.46 -1.18
C THR A 118 3.48 -2.69 -2.00
N ALA A 119 3.96 -2.50 -3.22
CA ALA A 119 4.40 -3.58 -4.09
C ALA A 119 5.64 -3.19 -4.89
N GLY A 120 6.55 -4.13 -5.09
CA GLY A 120 7.79 -3.92 -5.84
C GLY A 120 8.65 -5.18 -5.87
N GLN A 121 9.74 -5.14 -6.64
CA GLN A 121 10.63 -6.27 -6.88
C GLN A 121 11.67 -6.40 -5.75
N LEU A 122 11.28 -6.94 -4.60
CA LEU A 122 12.17 -7.17 -3.45
C LEU A 122 13.01 -8.45 -3.59
N VAL A 123 12.53 -9.40 -4.38
CA VAL A 123 13.28 -10.60 -4.78
C VAL A 123 13.52 -10.52 -6.27
N ILE A 124 14.78 -10.52 -6.68
CA ILE A 124 15.14 -10.40 -8.09
C ILE A 124 14.54 -11.55 -8.91
N GLY A 125 13.70 -11.22 -9.85
CA GLY A 125 12.97 -12.15 -10.72
C GLY A 125 11.61 -12.57 -10.14
N GLY A 126 10.76 -13.14 -10.99
CA GLY A 126 9.40 -13.50 -10.59
C GLY A 126 8.42 -12.33 -10.66
N ARG A 127 7.34 -12.42 -9.90
CA ARG A 127 6.34 -11.34 -9.76
C ARG A 127 6.79 -10.36 -8.67
N PRO A 128 6.37 -9.10 -8.74
CA PRO A 128 6.57 -8.17 -7.63
C PRO A 128 6.03 -8.73 -6.31
N GLU A 129 6.78 -8.53 -5.23
CA GLU A 129 6.31 -8.83 -3.88
C GLU A 129 5.33 -7.75 -3.40
N ILE A 130 4.43 -8.16 -2.51
CA ILE A 130 3.50 -7.28 -1.83
C ILE A 130 3.89 -7.21 -0.36
N VAL A 131 3.96 -6.01 0.19
CA VAL A 131 4.19 -5.79 1.63
C VAL A 131 2.94 -5.21 2.25
N LEU A 132 2.51 -5.79 3.36
CA LEU A 132 1.33 -5.37 4.11
C LEU A 132 1.72 -5.04 5.56
N VAL A 133 1.20 -3.93 6.07
CA VAL A 133 1.33 -3.51 7.46
C VAL A 133 -0.01 -2.96 7.96
N VAL A 134 -0.34 -3.18 9.22
CA VAL A 134 -1.59 -2.65 9.81
C VAL A 134 -1.42 -1.17 10.11
N GLY A 135 -2.30 -0.33 9.54
CA GLY A 135 -2.30 1.11 9.77
C GLY A 135 -2.75 1.47 11.19
N ASP A 136 -3.87 0.92 11.65
CA ASP A 136 -4.48 1.23 12.95
C ASP A 136 -4.35 0.06 13.92
N GLY A 137 -3.17 -0.16 14.48
CA GLY A 137 -2.96 -1.22 15.45
C GLY A 137 -1.52 -1.67 15.58
N LEU A 138 -1.34 -2.70 16.39
CA LEU A 138 -0.06 -3.32 16.66
C LEU A 138 -0.03 -4.72 16.02
N ALA A 139 0.76 -4.89 14.96
CA ALA A 139 0.84 -6.16 14.25
C ALA A 139 2.21 -6.33 13.55
N PRO A 140 2.56 -7.54 13.12
CA PRO A 140 3.71 -7.75 12.25
C PRO A 140 3.54 -7.08 10.89
N MET A 141 4.65 -6.77 10.24
CA MET A 141 4.72 -6.47 8.81
C MET A 141 5.12 -7.74 8.06
N TYR A 142 4.40 -8.02 6.99
CA TYR A 142 4.62 -9.19 6.16
C TYR A 142 4.94 -8.82 4.72
N MET A 143 5.88 -9.55 4.15
CA MET A 143 6.12 -9.64 2.71
C MET A 143 5.44 -10.91 2.16
N TYR A 144 4.85 -10.79 0.99
CA TYR A 144 4.20 -11.88 0.26
C TYR A 144 4.89 -12.06 -1.09
N GLU A 145 5.44 -13.25 -1.31
CA GLU A 145 6.06 -13.67 -2.55
C GLU A 145 5.16 -14.68 -3.26
N TYR A 146 4.93 -14.51 -4.56
CA TYR A 146 4.10 -15.45 -5.32
C TYR A 146 4.92 -16.68 -5.73
N GLN A 147 4.68 -17.79 -5.07
CA GLN A 147 5.37 -19.05 -5.29
C GLN A 147 4.38 -20.20 -5.43
N LYS A 148 4.62 -21.12 -6.37
CA LYS A 148 3.81 -22.34 -6.53
C LYS A 148 2.30 -22.09 -6.60
N ASN A 149 1.91 -21.02 -7.30
CA ASN A 149 0.52 -20.57 -7.47
C ASN A 149 -0.17 -20.12 -6.17
N THR A 150 0.58 -19.66 -5.19
CA THR A 150 0.06 -19.09 -3.96
C THR A 150 0.97 -17.97 -3.44
N TRP A 151 0.46 -17.13 -2.58
CA TRP A 151 1.24 -16.12 -1.87
C TRP A 151 1.88 -16.73 -0.63
N ALA A 152 3.20 -16.82 -0.62
CA ALA A 152 3.99 -17.27 0.52
C ALA A 152 4.31 -16.08 1.43
N ARG A 153 3.84 -16.14 2.68
CA ARG A 153 4.02 -15.08 3.66
C ARG A 153 5.35 -15.22 4.39
N LYS A 154 6.10 -14.12 4.49
CA LYS A 154 7.32 -13.97 5.30
C LYS A 154 7.18 -12.79 6.26
N GLU A 155 7.39 -13.02 7.55
CA GLU A 155 7.46 -11.93 8.53
C GLU A 155 8.77 -11.16 8.34
N ILE A 156 8.66 -9.82 8.16
CA ILE A 156 9.81 -8.91 8.02
C ILE A 156 10.08 -8.23 9.35
N VAL A 157 9.05 -7.63 9.96
CA VAL A 157 9.14 -6.95 11.24
C VAL A 157 8.08 -7.54 12.16
N PRO A 158 8.47 -8.10 13.32
CA PRO A 158 7.52 -8.80 14.19
C PRO A 158 6.51 -7.90 14.88
N LYS A 159 6.77 -6.60 14.92
CA LYS A 159 5.94 -5.64 15.64
C LYS A 159 6.09 -4.24 15.06
N VAL A 160 5.04 -3.75 14.44
CA VAL A 160 4.90 -2.37 13.96
C VAL A 160 3.68 -1.77 14.64
N SER A 161 3.81 -0.55 15.16
CA SER A 161 2.72 0.17 15.81
C SER A 161 2.15 1.20 14.85
N ASN A 162 0.92 0.96 14.38
CA ASN A 162 0.23 1.85 13.46
C ASN A 162 1.11 2.23 12.26
N GLY A 163 1.47 1.25 11.44
CA GLY A 163 2.34 1.42 10.28
C GLY A 163 1.64 2.16 9.15
N HIS A 164 1.58 3.48 9.22
CA HIS A 164 0.75 4.28 8.33
C HIS A 164 1.43 4.69 7.02
N SER A 165 2.75 4.77 6.99
CA SER A 165 3.50 5.05 5.75
C SER A 165 4.32 3.84 5.36
N LEU A 166 4.28 3.49 4.08
CA LEU A 166 4.95 2.32 3.54
C LEU A 166 5.31 2.54 2.07
N ALA A 167 6.58 2.33 1.71
CA ALA A 167 7.04 2.41 0.32
C ALA A 167 8.13 1.37 0.04
N ILE A 168 8.27 0.98 -1.24
CA ILE A 168 9.39 0.18 -1.75
C ILE A 168 10.14 1.05 -2.77
N VAL A 169 11.41 1.29 -2.52
CA VAL A 169 12.29 2.10 -3.36
C VAL A 169 13.77 1.75 -3.06
N ASP A 170 14.66 1.92 -4.01
CA ASP A 170 16.11 1.76 -3.82
C ASP A 170 16.68 3.04 -3.17
N PHE A 171 16.91 3.03 -1.85
CA PHE A 171 17.40 4.21 -1.10
C PHE A 171 18.90 4.40 -1.17
N ASP A 172 19.67 3.34 -1.30
CA ASP A 172 21.15 3.45 -1.28
C ASP A 172 21.80 3.31 -2.67
N GLY A 173 20.96 3.13 -3.71
CA GLY A 173 21.41 3.09 -5.11
C GLY A 173 22.17 1.81 -5.47
N ASP A 174 22.00 0.72 -4.71
CA ASP A 174 22.70 -0.54 -4.94
C ASP A 174 22.00 -1.44 -5.97
N GLY A 175 20.79 -1.04 -6.42
CA GLY A 175 19.95 -1.74 -7.39
C GLY A 175 19.01 -2.77 -6.78
N ASN A 176 19.03 -2.97 -5.47
CA ASN A 176 18.04 -3.76 -4.75
C ASN A 176 16.98 -2.83 -4.15
N MET A 177 15.76 -3.31 -4.08
CA MET A 177 14.68 -2.53 -3.48
C MET A 177 14.69 -2.65 -1.95
N ASP A 178 14.47 -1.51 -1.30
CA ASP A 178 14.39 -1.36 0.14
C ASP A 178 12.95 -1.11 0.57
N ILE A 179 12.69 -1.17 1.88
CA ILE A 179 11.39 -0.85 2.46
C ILE A 179 11.53 0.34 3.39
N TRP A 180 10.82 1.42 3.08
CA TRP A 180 10.51 2.48 4.01
C TRP A 180 9.23 2.14 4.76
N TYR A 181 9.22 2.34 6.10
CA TYR A 181 7.98 2.40 6.86
C TYR A 181 8.07 3.39 8.00
N ALA A 182 6.91 3.97 8.34
CA ALA A 182 6.78 4.89 9.43
C ALA A 182 5.58 4.54 10.32
N GLU A 183 5.79 4.70 11.62
CA GLU A 183 4.77 4.49 12.65
C GLU A 183 4.04 5.80 13.00
N MET A 184 2.81 5.65 13.45
CA MET A 184 1.96 6.73 13.94
C MET A 184 1.64 6.53 15.43
N THR A 185 1.40 7.60 16.18
CA THR A 185 1.17 7.53 17.64
C THR A 185 -0.29 7.29 18.05
N LEU A 186 -1.11 6.74 17.19
CA LEU A 186 -2.49 6.43 17.50
C LEU A 186 -2.61 5.38 18.62
N GLY A 187 -3.51 5.61 19.57
CA GLY A 187 -3.86 4.60 20.59
C GLY A 187 -2.93 4.49 21.78
N GLY A 188 -2.01 5.43 21.98
CA GLY A 188 -1.16 5.50 23.19
C GLY A 188 -0.06 4.44 23.22
N TYR A 189 0.32 3.87 22.11
CA TYR A 189 1.51 3.06 21.96
C TYR A 189 2.77 3.92 21.99
N ALA A 190 3.90 3.25 22.23
CA ALA A 190 5.20 3.87 22.42
C ALA A 190 5.57 4.85 21.27
N GLU A 191 6.62 5.58 21.53
CA GLU A 191 7.25 6.50 20.60
C GLU A 191 7.32 5.95 19.17
N ALA A 192 6.73 6.66 18.21
CA ALA A 192 6.77 6.28 16.80
C ALA A 192 8.20 6.18 16.28
N VAL A 193 8.49 5.18 15.48
CA VAL A 193 9.82 4.95 14.90
C VAL A 193 9.70 4.84 13.39
N ASN A 194 10.53 5.60 12.67
CA ASN A 194 10.58 5.62 11.22
C ASN A 194 11.86 4.94 10.74
N ARG A 195 11.75 4.03 9.77
CA ARG A 195 12.86 3.14 9.41
C ARG A 195 12.97 2.90 7.92
N ILE A 196 14.20 2.63 7.49
CA ILE A 196 14.49 2.02 6.19
C ILE A 196 15.10 0.63 6.46
N LEU A 197 14.56 -0.38 5.82
CA LEU A 197 15.09 -1.74 5.78
C LEU A 197 15.78 -1.94 4.44
N LEU A 198 17.12 -2.01 4.42
CA LEU A 198 17.87 -2.20 3.19
C LEU A 198 17.82 -3.65 2.73
N GLY A 199 17.38 -3.83 1.48
CA GLY A 199 17.18 -5.14 0.86
C GLY A 199 18.46 -5.72 0.29
N ASP A 200 18.50 -7.04 0.14
CA ASP A 200 19.62 -7.76 -0.49
C ASP A 200 19.26 -8.37 -1.87
N GLY A 201 18.09 -7.98 -2.42
CA GLY A 201 17.57 -8.55 -3.66
C GLY A 201 17.13 -10.02 -3.58
N ALA A 202 17.21 -10.63 -2.41
CA ALA A 202 16.74 -11.98 -2.11
C ALA A 202 15.62 -12.00 -1.06
N GLY A 203 14.99 -10.84 -0.85
CA GLY A 203 13.90 -10.66 0.11
C GLY A 203 14.34 -10.67 1.58
N ASN A 204 15.64 -10.48 1.88
CA ASN A 204 16.11 -10.27 3.24
C ASN A 204 16.55 -8.82 3.41
N PHE A 205 16.51 -8.36 4.67
CA PHE A 205 16.80 -6.98 5.04
C PHE A 205 17.87 -6.96 6.13
N PRO A 206 19.15 -7.14 5.75
CA PRO A 206 20.26 -7.30 6.72
C PRO A 206 20.59 -6.02 7.49
N ARG A 207 20.12 -4.87 7.00
CA ARG A 207 20.34 -3.57 7.65
C ARG A 207 19.02 -2.87 7.91
N ASP A 208 18.81 -2.47 9.17
CA ASP A 208 17.65 -1.73 9.67
C ASP A 208 18.15 -0.37 10.17
N ILE A 209 17.77 0.70 9.47
CA ILE A 209 18.21 2.06 9.74
C ILE A 209 17.06 2.83 10.38
N VAL A 210 17.26 3.30 11.60
CA VAL A 210 16.33 4.21 12.28
C VAL A 210 16.58 5.62 11.77
N ILE A 211 15.59 6.19 11.11
CA ILE A 211 15.65 7.57 10.59
C ILE A 211 15.24 8.56 11.66
N SER A 212 14.16 8.26 12.40
CA SER A 212 13.71 9.12 13.50
C SER A 212 12.97 8.34 14.58
N LYS A 213 12.87 8.95 15.77
CA LYS A 213 12.08 8.50 16.90
C LYS A 213 11.28 9.67 17.46
N GLY A 214 10.04 9.41 17.85
CA GLY A 214 9.15 10.42 18.41
C GLY A 214 8.56 11.38 17.40
N ILE A 215 8.82 11.15 16.11
CA ILE A 215 8.16 11.85 15.01
C ILE A 215 7.21 10.85 14.38
N ASP A 216 5.92 11.06 14.55
CA ASP A 216 4.90 10.23 13.94
C ASP A 216 4.64 10.69 12.49
N LEU A 217 4.37 9.73 11.61
CA LEU A 217 4.02 10.03 10.23
C LEU A 217 2.74 9.29 9.86
N HIS A 218 1.68 10.06 9.63
CA HIS A 218 0.41 9.54 9.12
C HIS A 218 0.51 9.19 7.63
N ASP A 219 1.28 9.99 6.89
CA ASP A 219 1.50 9.80 5.47
C ASP A 219 2.88 10.30 5.08
N SER A 220 3.48 9.70 4.05
CA SER A 220 4.78 10.17 3.53
C SER A 220 4.91 9.85 2.04
N GLU A 221 5.58 10.78 1.34
CA GLU A 221 6.00 10.63 -0.04
C GLU A 221 7.52 10.50 -0.10
N ILE A 222 7.99 9.65 -0.99
CA ILE A 222 9.41 9.45 -1.27
C ILE A 222 9.69 9.97 -2.68
N VAL A 223 10.45 11.03 -2.76
CA VAL A 223 10.70 11.74 -4.03
C VAL A 223 11.99 12.54 -3.94
N ASP A 224 12.71 12.72 -5.05
CA ASP A 224 13.77 13.73 -5.18
C ASP A 224 13.11 15.12 -5.28
N LEU A 225 12.97 15.79 -4.12
CA LEU A 225 12.18 17.03 -3.99
C LEU A 225 12.95 18.25 -4.45
N ASP A 226 14.27 18.26 -4.28
CA ASP A 226 15.13 19.41 -4.63
C ASP A 226 15.94 19.20 -5.94
N GLY A 227 15.86 18.02 -6.53
CA GLY A 227 16.45 17.70 -7.84
C GLY A 227 17.95 17.44 -7.75
N ASP A 228 18.47 17.03 -6.60
CA ASP A 228 19.90 16.73 -6.40
C ASP A 228 20.28 15.28 -6.72
N GLY A 229 19.28 14.44 -6.97
CA GLY A 229 19.43 13.02 -7.36
C GLY A 229 19.29 12.05 -6.20
N ASP A 230 19.19 12.52 -4.96
CA ASP A 230 18.93 11.69 -3.80
C ASP A 230 17.42 11.66 -3.47
N LEU A 231 16.97 10.63 -2.77
CA LEU A 231 15.57 10.52 -2.39
C LEU A 231 15.29 11.21 -1.06
N ASP A 232 14.32 12.10 -1.07
CA ASP A 232 13.80 12.78 0.11
C ASP A 232 12.58 12.08 0.69
N ILE A 233 12.34 12.28 1.97
CA ILE A 233 11.16 11.81 2.66
C ILE A 233 10.33 13.01 3.12
N LEU A 234 9.22 13.26 2.43
CA LEU A 234 8.24 14.26 2.83
C LEU A 234 7.17 13.63 3.70
N GLY A 235 7.15 13.93 4.98
CA GLY A 235 6.23 13.33 5.94
C GLY A 235 5.18 14.29 6.47
N LYS A 236 3.96 13.78 6.68
CA LYS A 236 2.85 14.49 7.32
C LYS A 236 2.55 13.82 8.67
N PRO A 237 2.64 14.53 9.81
CA PRO A 237 2.24 14.00 11.10
C PRO A 237 0.73 13.80 11.20
N TYR A 238 0.28 12.96 12.15
CA TYR A 238 -1.14 12.75 12.42
C TYR A 238 -1.76 13.98 13.10
N ASP A 239 -1.12 14.42 14.17
CA ASP A 239 -1.49 15.63 14.92
C ASP A 239 -0.55 16.77 14.50
N GLY A 240 -0.99 17.60 13.57
CA GLY A 240 -0.24 18.75 13.04
C GLY A 240 -1.02 20.03 13.11
#